data_64a78ad6968fdf2a5f34e8e401454224
#
_entry.id   64a78ad6968fdf2a5f34e8e401454224
#
_cell.length_a   1.000
_cell.length_b   1.000
_cell.length_c   1.000
_cell.angle_alpha   90.00
_cell.angle_beta   90.00
_cell.angle_gamma   90.00
#
_symmetry.space_group_name_H-M   'P 1'
#
loop_
_entity.id
_entity.type
_entity.pdbx_description
1 polymer ?
#
loop_
_entity_poly.entity_id
_entity_poly.type
_entity_poly.pdbx_seq_one_letter_code
_entity_poly.pdbx_strand_id
1 'polypeptide(L)'
;DSMRHALQSGVEIAGADRLITMHKVSFTQLVPQSYESRIRAIDGVIDVTPQTWFGAWFQNESNQLPAFPVKPEAFLRMYPEYLVPEAERLAWLADRTGILIGRGVTDMTGWKVGDTVPLRSSIWRRTDGSDAWEFTVSAIYDLPEGGDTRQILLHQDYFDEAKSQAKGLVGWY
;
A
#
# COMPACT_ATOMS: atom_id res chain seq x y z
N ASP A 1 10.07 12.31 -8.06
CA ASP A 1 8.85 12.00 -8.84
C ASP A 1 8.47 10.51 -8.86
N SER A 2 8.99 9.76 -7.90
CA SER A 2 8.75 8.31 -7.76
C SER A 2 7.28 7.95 -7.54
N MET A 3 6.51 8.82 -6.88
CA MET A 3 5.07 8.59 -6.64
C MET A 3 4.25 8.69 -7.93
N ARG A 4 4.54 9.65 -8.81
CA ARG A 4 3.90 9.74 -10.13
C ARG A 4 4.21 8.52 -10.99
N HIS A 5 5.45 8.05 -10.93
CA HIS A 5 5.88 6.88 -11.69
C HIS A 5 5.18 5.60 -11.19
N ALA A 6 5.07 5.44 -9.86
CA ALA A 6 4.37 4.32 -9.25
C ALA A 6 2.86 4.32 -9.60
N LEU A 7 2.23 5.49 -9.63
CA LEU A 7 0.82 5.62 -10.05
C LEU A 7 0.64 5.36 -11.54
N GLN A 8 1.54 5.86 -12.40
CA GLN A 8 1.47 5.63 -13.84
C GLN A 8 1.71 4.16 -14.21
N SER A 9 2.71 3.51 -13.62
CA SER A 9 2.94 2.08 -13.89
C SER A 9 1.77 1.21 -13.41
N GLY A 10 1.13 1.58 -12.31
CA GLY A 10 -0.10 0.93 -11.85
C GLY A 10 -1.26 1.07 -12.85
N VAL A 11 -1.40 2.24 -13.45
CA VAL A 11 -2.45 2.50 -14.46
C VAL A 11 -2.20 1.76 -15.78
N GLU A 12 -0.95 1.65 -16.21
CA GLU A 12 -0.60 0.97 -17.47
C GLU A 12 -0.85 -0.54 -17.43
N ILE A 13 -0.67 -1.17 -16.26
CA ILE A 13 -0.94 -2.61 -16.06
C ILE A 13 -2.42 -2.87 -15.82
N ALA A 14 -3.14 -1.90 -15.29
CA ALA A 14 -4.46 -2.05 -14.70
C ALA A 14 -5.62 -2.20 -15.69
N GLY A 15 -5.44 -1.93 -16.98
CA GLY A 15 -6.57 -1.87 -17.91
C GLY A 15 -7.42 -0.59 -17.77
N ALA A 16 -8.24 -0.33 -18.77
CA ALA A 16 -8.98 0.93 -18.94
C ALA A 16 -10.16 1.15 -17.97
N ASP A 17 -10.44 0.19 -17.11
CA ASP A 17 -11.60 0.15 -16.20
C ASP A 17 -11.30 0.54 -14.76
N ARG A 18 -10.02 0.80 -14.43
CA ARG A 18 -9.62 1.30 -13.09
C ARG A 18 -9.37 2.79 -13.10
N LEU A 19 -10.02 3.48 -12.18
CA LEU A 19 -9.91 4.93 -12.01
C LEU A 19 -9.28 5.25 -10.67
N ILE A 20 -8.53 6.34 -10.62
CA ILE A 20 -8.02 6.89 -9.35
C ILE A 20 -8.82 8.15 -9.04
N THR A 21 -9.47 8.14 -7.88
CA THR A 21 -10.22 9.29 -7.35
C THR A 21 -9.42 9.96 -6.24
N MET A 22 -9.02 11.18 -6.45
CA MET A 22 -8.18 11.94 -5.52
C MET A 22 -8.78 13.31 -5.22
N HIS A 23 -8.18 14.03 -4.27
CA HIS A 23 -8.57 15.40 -3.97
C HIS A 23 -8.37 16.31 -5.20
N LYS A 24 -9.36 17.17 -5.48
CA LYS A 24 -9.40 18.02 -6.69
C LYS A 24 -8.21 18.99 -6.85
N VAL A 25 -7.54 19.34 -5.75
CA VAL A 25 -6.42 20.30 -5.76
C VAL A 25 -5.09 19.57 -5.95
N SER A 26 -4.89 18.46 -5.24
CA SER A 26 -3.62 17.74 -5.26
C SER A 26 -3.79 16.33 -4.70
N PHE A 27 -3.08 15.37 -5.27
CA PHE A 27 -3.02 14.00 -4.72
C PHE A 27 -2.25 13.91 -3.38
N THR A 28 -1.55 14.97 -2.97
CA THR A 28 -0.94 15.06 -1.64
C THR A 28 -1.92 15.47 -0.56
N GLN A 29 -3.10 15.98 -0.93
CA GLN A 29 -4.17 16.27 0.00
C GLN A 29 -5.00 15.02 0.25
N LEU A 30 -5.18 14.71 1.53
CA LEU A 30 -5.94 13.53 1.96
C LEU A 30 -7.43 13.76 1.78
N VAL A 31 -8.16 12.66 1.61
CA VAL A 31 -9.62 12.63 1.50
C VAL A 31 -10.22 11.81 2.64
N PRO A 32 -11.46 12.14 3.10
CA PRO A 32 -12.10 11.38 4.16
C PRO A 32 -12.35 9.92 3.77
N GLN A 33 -12.07 9.00 4.69
CA GLN A 33 -12.36 7.57 4.53
C GLN A 33 -13.86 7.30 4.32
N SER A 34 -14.73 8.19 4.81
CA SER A 34 -16.17 8.11 4.58
C SER A 34 -16.59 8.29 3.11
N TYR A 35 -15.70 8.75 2.23
CA TYR A 35 -15.98 8.86 0.79
C TYR A 35 -16.09 7.49 0.12
N GLU A 36 -15.51 6.45 0.69
CA GLU A 36 -15.59 5.09 0.13
C GLU A 36 -17.05 4.66 -0.12
N SER A 37 -17.93 4.83 0.86
CA SER A 37 -19.34 4.46 0.72
C SER A 37 -20.07 5.30 -0.32
N ARG A 38 -19.72 6.56 -0.45
CA ARG A 38 -20.30 7.48 -1.45
C ARG A 38 -19.86 7.13 -2.86
N ILE A 39 -18.58 6.80 -3.03
CA ILE A 39 -18.05 6.36 -4.34
C ILE A 39 -18.66 5.03 -4.73
N ARG A 40 -18.74 4.10 -3.79
CA ARG A 40 -19.36 2.77 -4.00
C ARG A 40 -20.83 2.87 -4.46
N ALA A 41 -21.55 3.92 -4.04
CA ALA A 41 -22.95 4.14 -4.40
C ALA A 41 -23.15 4.78 -5.78
N ILE A 42 -22.06 5.18 -6.47
CA ILE A 42 -22.15 5.76 -7.81
C ILE A 42 -22.47 4.65 -8.81
N ASP A 43 -23.46 4.90 -9.67
CA ASP A 43 -23.84 3.95 -10.69
C ASP A 43 -22.68 3.63 -11.64
N GLY A 44 -22.47 2.34 -11.90
CA GLY A 44 -21.34 1.84 -12.70
C GLY A 44 -20.05 1.56 -11.91
N VAL A 45 -19.96 1.94 -10.62
CA VAL A 45 -18.83 1.53 -9.76
C VAL A 45 -19.03 0.10 -9.30
N ILE A 46 -18.11 -0.78 -9.66
CA ILE A 46 -18.16 -2.20 -9.30
C ILE A 46 -17.51 -2.43 -7.93
N ASP A 47 -16.38 -1.78 -7.69
CA ASP A 47 -15.64 -1.90 -6.44
C ASP A 47 -14.85 -0.61 -6.16
N VAL A 48 -14.42 -0.42 -4.91
CA VAL A 48 -13.62 0.73 -4.48
C VAL A 48 -12.75 0.34 -3.30
N THR A 49 -11.51 0.83 -3.28
CA THR A 49 -10.60 0.61 -2.15
C THR A 49 -9.70 1.82 -1.96
N PRO A 50 -9.39 2.21 -0.71
CA PRO A 50 -8.50 3.32 -0.43
C PRO A 50 -7.05 2.91 -0.55
N GLN A 51 -6.20 3.87 -0.86
CA GLN A 51 -4.76 3.78 -0.75
C GLN A 51 -4.19 5.08 -0.17
N THR A 52 -3.00 4.99 0.43
CA THR A 52 -2.28 6.14 0.96
C THR A 52 -0.79 5.98 0.63
N TRP A 53 -0.08 7.09 0.51
CA TRP A 53 1.37 7.07 0.37
C TRP A 53 2.01 7.04 1.76
N PHE A 54 2.81 6.00 2.05
CA PHE A 54 3.47 5.86 3.35
C PHE A 54 4.83 6.58 3.41
N GLY A 55 5.51 6.73 2.27
CA GLY A 55 6.81 7.39 2.20
C GLY A 55 7.89 6.64 2.97
N ALA A 56 8.00 5.33 2.72
CA ALA A 56 8.93 4.47 3.43
C ALA A 56 10.37 4.62 2.94
N TRP A 57 11.30 4.45 3.85
CA TRP A 57 12.72 4.27 3.56
C TRP A 57 13.36 3.25 4.51
N PHE A 58 14.46 2.67 4.08
CA PHE A 58 15.17 1.61 4.80
C PHE A 58 16.66 1.93 4.90
N GLN A 59 17.21 1.84 6.11
CA GLN A 59 18.59 2.14 6.48
C GLN A 59 18.98 3.62 6.36
N ASN A 60 18.78 4.23 5.19
CA ASN A 60 18.98 5.66 5.00
C ASN A 60 17.91 6.25 4.08
N GLU A 61 17.70 7.56 4.17
CA GLU A 61 16.62 8.27 3.45
C GLU A 61 16.75 8.22 1.92
N SER A 62 17.90 7.88 1.37
CA SER A 62 18.06 7.71 -0.06
C SER A 62 17.50 6.38 -0.58
N ASN A 63 17.33 5.39 0.31
CA ASN A 63 16.73 4.09 -0.01
C ASN A 63 15.21 4.15 0.12
N GLN A 64 14.56 4.88 -0.77
CA GLN A 64 13.12 5.00 -0.80
C GLN A 64 12.47 3.68 -1.28
N LEU A 65 11.47 3.24 -0.54
CA LEU A 65 10.65 2.07 -0.88
C LEU A 65 9.19 2.52 -1.02
N PRO A 66 8.60 2.41 -2.22
CA PRO A 66 7.18 2.69 -2.39
C PRO A 66 6.35 1.76 -1.50
N ALA A 67 5.66 2.34 -0.52
CA ALA A 67 4.84 1.61 0.42
C ALA A 67 3.46 2.25 0.53
N PHE A 68 2.42 1.41 0.54
CA PHE A 68 1.02 1.85 0.49
C PHE A 68 0.19 1.11 1.53
N PRO A 69 -0.39 1.81 2.50
CA PRO A 69 -1.52 1.29 3.26
C PRO A 69 -2.69 0.99 2.33
N VAL A 70 -3.19 -0.24 2.39
CA VAL A 70 -4.32 -0.74 1.59
C VAL A 70 -5.24 -1.60 2.45
N LYS A 71 -6.46 -1.86 1.96
CA LYS A 71 -7.30 -2.92 2.48
C LYS A 71 -6.93 -4.23 1.77
N PRO A 72 -6.27 -5.20 2.43
CA PRO A 72 -5.63 -6.32 1.76
C PRO A 72 -6.55 -7.14 0.87
N GLU A 73 -7.73 -7.52 1.40
CA GLU A 73 -8.68 -8.35 0.66
C GLU A 73 -9.24 -7.61 -0.57
N ALA A 74 -9.66 -6.37 -0.41
CA ALA A 74 -10.17 -5.54 -1.51
C ALA A 74 -9.08 -5.26 -2.54
N PHE A 75 -7.86 -4.98 -2.08
CA PHE A 75 -6.73 -4.74 -2.97
C PHE A 75 -6.46 -5.96 -3.87
N LEU A 76 -6.32 -7.15 -3.30
CA LEU A 76 -6.04 -8.36 -4.08
C LEU A 76 -7.21 -8.75 -5.00
N ARG A 77 -8.44 -8.43 -4.63
CA ARG A 77 -9.61 -8.63 -5.49
C ARG A 77 -9.61 -7.67 -6.69
N MET A 78 -9.24 -6.40 -6.47
CA MET A 78 -9.22 -5.38 -7.52
C MET A 78 -7.96 -5.43 -8.40
N TYR A 79 -6.87 -6.03 -7.89
CA TYR A 79 -5.59 -6.14 -8.57
C TYR A 79 -5.16 -7.61 -8.69
N PRO A 80 -5.90 -8.43 -9.46
CA PRO A 80 -5.63 -9.87 -9.56
C PRO A 80 -4.31 -10.21 -10.23
N GLU A 81 -3.65 -9.24 -10.88
CA GLU A 81 -2.30 -9.39 -11.43
C GLU A 81 -1.21 -9.56 -10.37
N TYR A 82 -1.48 -9.17 -9.11
CA TYR A 82 -0.56 -9.42 -7.99
C TYR A 82 -0.63 -10.89 -7.61
N LEU A 83 0.32 -11.67 -8.10
CA LEU A 83 0.36 -13.11 -7.89
C LEU A 83 0.99 -13.44 -6.54
N VAL A 84 0.19 -13.96 -5.63
CA VAL A 84 0.61 -14.31 -4.26
C VAL A 84 0.27 -15.78 -3.99
N PRO A 85 1.20 -16.59 -3.48
CA PRO A 85 0.88 -17.95 -3.05
C PRO A 85 -0.26 -17.95 -2.02
N GLU A 86 -1.20 -18.86 -2.12
CA GLU A 86 -2.43 -18.86 -1.30
C GLU A 86 -2.15 -18.89 0.20
N ALA A 87 -1.18 -19.68 0.65
CA ALA A 87 -0.80 -19.72 2.07
C ALA A 87 -0.25 -18.39 2.57
N GLU A 88 0.53 -17.69 1.75
CA GLU A 88 1.08 -16.37 2.07
C GLU A 88 -0.02 -15.29 2.03
N ARG A 89 -0.94 -15.38 1.08
CA ARG A 89 -2.11 -14.51 1.01
C ARG A 89 -2.92 -14.58 2.31
N LEU A 90 -3.25 -15.78 2.76
CA LEU A 90 -3.98 -16.00 4.00
C LEU A 90 -3.22 -15.48 5.23
N ALA A 91 -1.90 -15.70 5.28
CA ALA A 91 -1.05 -15.19 6.34
C ALA A 91 -1.06 -13.65 6.39
N TRP A 92 -0.96 -12.98 5.25
CA TRP A 92 -1.02 -11.53 5.18
C TRP A 92 -2.39 -10.98 5.61
N LEU A 93 -3.48 -11.60 5.18
CA LEU A 93 -4.83 -11.21 5.58
C LEU A 93 -5.04 -11.33 7.11
N ALA A 94 -4.42 -12.33 7.73
CA ALA A 94 -4.57 -12.60 9.16
C ALA A 94 -3.69 -11.73 10.07
N ASP A 95 -2.57 -11.23 9.56
CA ASP A 95 -1.60 -10.46 10.35
C ASP A 95 -1.69 -8.97 10.04
N ARG A 96 -2.28 -8.19 10.95
CA ARG A 96 -2.45 -6.73 10.81
C ARG A 96 -1.12 -5.97 10.72
N THR A 97 -0.05 -6.49 11.30
CA THR A 97 1.31 -5.93 11.21
C THR A 97 2.13 -6.58 10.10
N GLY A 98 1.50 -7.45 9.33
CA GLY A 98 2.10 -8.10 8.16
C GLY A 98 2.15 -7.19 6.94
N ILE A 99 3.17 -7.38 6.14
CA ILE A 99 3.33 -6.71 4.84
C ILE A 99 3.43 -7.72 3.70
N LEU A 100 2.90 -7.30 2.56
CA LEU A 100 3.11 -7.95 1.27
C LEU A 100 4.18 -7.17 0.54
N ILE A 101 5.27 -7.82 0.18
CA ILE A 101 6.38 -7.19 -0.56
C ILE A 101 6.52 -7.80 -1.94
N GLY A 102 6.95 -7.00 -2.90
CA GLY A 102 7.26 -7.49 -4.24
C GLY A 102 8.59 -8.23 -4.31
N ARG A 103 8.75 -9.09 -5.31
CA ARG A 103 10.01 -9.83 -5.55
C ARG A 103 11.21 -8.90 -5.63
N GLY A 104 11.07 -7.73 -6.27
CA GLY A 104 12.12 -6.74 -6.37
C GLY A 104 12.57 -6.17 -5.03
N VAL A 105 11.68 -6.10 -4.02
CA VAL A 105 12.06 -5.70 -2.65
C VAL A 105 12.91 -6.80 -2.01
N THR A 106 12.53 -8.07 -2.18
CA THR A 106 13.33 -9.21 -1.70
C THR A 106 14.74 -9.19 -2.33
N ASP A 107 14.83 -8.96 -3.63
CA ASP A 107 16.11 -8.90 -4.36
C ASP A 107 17.01 -7.76 -3.86
N MET A 108 16.43 -6.61 -3.51
CA MET A 108 17.17 -5.46 -2.98
C MET A 108 17.61 -5.63 -1.54
N THR A 109 16.78 -6.21 -0.69
CA THR A 109 16.95 -6.20 0.77
C THR A 109 17.38 -7.54 1.34
N GLY A 110 17.11 -8.63 0.65
CA GLY A 110 17.25 -10.00 1.16
C GLY A 110 16.14 -10.43 2.12
N TRP A 111 15.09 -9.63 2.26
CA TRP A 111 13.96 -9.97 3.13
C TRP A 111 13.18 -11.17 2.62
N LYS A 112 12.74 -12.01 3.54
CA LYS A 112 11.99 -13.26 3.28
C LYS A 112 10.74 -13.30 4.16
N VAL A 113 9.80 -14.14 3.77
CA VAL A 113 8.63 -14.45 4.59
C VAL A 113 9.07 -14.90 5.98
N GLY A 114 8.48 -14.30 7.01
CA GLY A 114 8.78 -14.54 8.41
C GLY A 114 9.75 -13.53 9.05
N ASP A 115 10.45 -12.72 8.26
CA ASP A 115 11.36 -11.70 8.78
C ASP A 115 10.57 -10.56 9.44
N THR A 116 11.09 -10.04 10.53
CA THR A 116 10.64 -8.77 11.12
C THR A 116 11.54 -7.66 10.62
N VAL A 117 10.94 -6.64 10.00
CA VAL A 117 11.67 -5.59 9.31
C VAL A 117 11.24 -4.20 9.79
N PRO A 118 12.19 -3.27 9.99
CA PRO A 118 11.87 -1.89 10.29
C PRO A 118 11.70 -1.09 9.00
N LEU A 119 10.64 -0.27 8.94
CA LEU A 119 10.50 0.78 7.93
C LEU A 119 10.40 2.12 8.65
N ARG A 120 11.08 3.11 8.14
CA ARG A 120 10.90 4.50 8.58
C ARG A 120 10.03 5.24 7.59
N SER A 121 9.17 6.12 8.10
CA SER A 121 8.35 6.99 7.28
C SER A 121 8.86 8.43 7.38
N SER A 122 9.01 9.08 6.23
CA SER A 122 9.31 10.51 6.15
C SER A 122 8.08 11.40 6.44
N ILE A 123 6.88 10.81 6.45
CA ILE A 123 5.60 11.52 6.57
C ILE A 123 4.88 11.18 7.86
N TRP A 124 4.83 9.89 8.22
CA TRP A 124 3.95 9.39 9.26
C TRP A 124 4.70 8.99 10.51
N ARG A 125 4.29 9.57 11.64
CA ARG A 125 4.73 9.14 12.96
C ARG A 125 3.68 8.28 13.62
N ARG A 126 4.12 7.37 14.45
CA ARG A 126 3.27 6.57 15.34
C ARG A 126 2.77 7.42 16.50
N THR A 127 1.77 6.93 17.21
CA THR A 127 1.20 7.58 18.40
C THR A 127 2.21 7.82 19.51
N ASP A 128 3.29 7.04 19.57
CA ASP A 128 4.43 7.24 20.50
C ASP A 128 5.45 8.29 20.02
N GLY A 129 5.21 8.91 18.86
CA GLY A 129 6.08 9.92 18.24
C GLY A 129 7.21 9.34 17.37
N SER A 130 7.37 8.02 17.33
CA SER A 130 8.40 7.35 16.52
C SER A 130 8.07 7.42 15.02
N ASP A 131 9.10 7.60 14.19
CA ASP A 131 9.03 7.44 12.74
C ASP A 131 9.34 6.01 12.29
N ALA A 132 9.74 5.14 13.22
CA ALA A 132 10.07 3.76 12.97
C ALA A 132 8.83 2.86 13.16
N TRP A 133 8.52 2.11 12.11
CA TRP A 133 7.43 1.14 12.07
C TRP A 133 8.02 -0.26 11.90
N GLU A 134 7.55 -1.22 12.68
CA GLU A 134 8.01 -2.61 12.60
C GLU A 134 6.92 -3.48 11.98
N PHE A 135 7.30 -4.28 10.99
CA PHE A 135 6.40 -5.16 10.26
C PHE A 135 6.97 -6.58 10.15
N THR A 136 6.08 -7.55 9.95
CA THR A 136 6.45 -8.92 9.57
C THR A 136 6.23 -9.10 8.08
N VAL A 137 7.21 -9.63 7.35
CA VAL A 137 7.02 -10.02 5.96
C VAL A 137 6.13 -11.26 5.92
N SER A 138 4.86 -11.10 5.54
CA SER A 138 3.87 -12.17 5.52
C SER A 138 3.77 -12.84 4.16
N ALA A 139 4.05 -12.11 3.07
CA ALA A 139 3.87 -12.60 1.72
C ALA A 139 4.76 -11.87 0.72
N ILE A 140 5.06 -12.54 -0.40
CA ILE A 140 5.80 -11.97 -1.52
C ILE A 140 4.95 -12.10 -2.78
N TYR A 141 4.79 -11.01 -3.53
CA TYR A 141 4.08 -11.04 -4.80
C TYR A 141 5.04 -11.00 -5.99
N ASP A 142 4.58 -11.59 -7.07
CA ASP A 142 5.13 -11.42 -8.41
C ASP A 142 4.09 -10.72 -9.30
N LEU A 143 4.56 -10.07 -10.35
CA LEU A 143 3.72 -9.47 -11.39
C LEU A 143 4.08 -10.06 -12.74
N PRO A 144 3.16 -10.00 -13.73
CA PRO A 144 3.50 -10.26 -15.12
C PRO A 144 4.68 -9.40 -15.58
N GLU A 145 5.35 -9.83 -16.63
CA GLU A 145 6.51 -9.15 -17.18
C GLU A 145 6.26 -7.63 -17.41
N GLY A 146 7.19 -6.80 -16.93
CA GLY A 146 7.09 -5.34 -17.00
C GLY A 146 6.43 -4.67 -15.80
N GLY A 147 5.90 -5.42 -14.85
CA GLY A 147 5.32 -4.89 -13.61
C GLY A 147 6.39 -4.43 -12.59
N ASP A 148 6.05 -3.43 -11.78
CA ASP A 148 6.93 -2.97 -10.70
C ASP A 148 6.75 -3.84 -9.45
N THR A 149 7.75 -4.68 -9.17
CA THR A 149 7.78 -5.56 -7.99
C THR A 149 8.54 -4.97 -6.81
N ARG A 150 8.81 -3.66 -6.79
CA ARG A 150 9.53 -2.97 -5.71
C ARG A 150 8.60 -2.21 -4.77
N GLN A 151 7.38 -2.66 -4.61
CA GLN A 151 6.39 -2.05 -3.75
C GLN A 151 6.16 -2.87 -2.48
N ILE A 152 5.72 -2.18 -1.43
CA ILE A 152 5.33 -2.75 -0.14
C ILE A 152 3.88 -2.36 0.11
N LEU A 153 3.06 -3.33 0.49
CA LEU A 153 1.66 -3.12 0.85
C LEU A 153 1.45 -3.48 2.31
N LEU A 154 0.83 -2.60 3.07
CA LEU A 154 0.55 -2.79 4.50
C LEU A 154 -0.93 -2.56 4.81
N HIS A 155 -1.38 -3.02 5.97
CA HIS A 155 -2.77 -2.93 6.38
C HIS A 155 -3.20 -1.49 6.69
N GLN A 156 -4.22 -1.00 5.99
CA GLN A 156 -4.80 0.34 6.19
C GLN A 156 -5.35 0.54 7.61
N ASP A 157 -6.00 -0.46 8.19
CA ASP A 157 -6.60 -0.37 9.51
C ASP A 157 -5.53 -0.22 10.61
N TYR A 158 -4.47 -1.03 10.56
CA TYR A 158 -3.33 -0.88 11.47
C TYR A 158 -2.65 0.48 11.31
N PHE A 159 -2.40 0.90 10.08
CA PHE A 159 -1.80 2.20 9.78
C PHE A 159 -2.65 3.34 10.34
N ASP A 160 -3.95 3.34 10.09
CA ASP A 160 -4.86 4.41 10.56
C ASP A 160 -4.94 4.47 12.09
N GLU A 161 -4.95 3.32 12.74
CA GLU A 161 -4.99 3.21 14.21
C GLU A 161 -3.67 3.69 14.85
N ALA A 162 -2.53 3.29 14.29
CA ALA A 162 -1.21 3.52 14.88
C ALA A 162 -0.60 4.87 14.52
N LYS A 163 -1.03 5.56 13.47
CA LYS A 163 -0.50 6.89 13.10
C LYS A 163 -0.95 7.96 14.09
N SER A 164 -0.10 8.96 14.31
CA SER A 164 -0.33 10.01 15.31
C SER A 164 -1.31 11.08 14.86
N GLN A 165 -1.57 11.21 13.55
CA GLN A 165 -2.38 12.29 12.97
C GLN A 165 -3.19 11.82 11.76
N ALA A 166 -4.13 12.65 11.34
CA ALA A 166 -4.95 12.45 10.13
C ALA A 166 -5.71 11.12 10.13
N LYS A 167 -6.18 10.65 11.29
CA LYS A 167 -7.00 9.45 11.40
C LYS A 167 -8.29 9.60 10.59
N GLY A 168 -8.71 8.52 9.95
CA GLY A 168 -9.89 8.53 9.09
C GLY A 168 -9.70 9.23 7.74
N LEU A 169 -8.45 9.61 7.40
CA LEU A 169 -8.12 10.17 6.09
C LEU A 169 -7.24 9.19 5.30
N VAL A 170 -7.44 9.18 3.99
CA VAL A 170 -6.70 8.35 3.03
C VAL A 170 -6.17 9.21 1.89
N GLY A 171 -5.23 8.68 1.10
CA GLY A 171 -4.63 9.41 -0.02
C GLY A 171 -5.57 9.54 -1.20
N TRP A 172 -6.15 8.42 -1.62
CA TRP A 172 -7.04 8.33 -2.79
C TRP A 172 -7.85 7.02 -2.76
N TYR A 173 -8.74 6.90 -3.75
CA TYR A 173 -9.52 5.69 -4.03
C TYR A 173 -9.28 5.20 -5.44
#